data_0274cd65f85bd901f5b5cd79ede371bc
#
_entry.id   0274cd65f85bd901f5b5cd79ede371bc
#
_cell.length_a   1.000
_cell.length_b   1.000
_cell.length_c   1.000
_cell.angle_alpha   90.00
_cell.angle_beta   90.00
_cell.angle_gamma   90.00
#
_symmetry.space_group_name_H-M   'P 1'
#
loop_
_entity.id
_entity.type
_entity.pdbx_description
1 polymer ?
#
loop_
_entity_poly.entity_id
_entity_poly.type
_entity_poly.pdbx_seq_one_letter_code
_entity_poly.pdbx_strand_id
1 'polypeptide(L)'
;MTTKNSSAAPAKRVEDKRPGFFMDLLRRLILEKPLGTFGLGVIIIFFAAGIFSKFIMPFGYQQIHLLERLQGPSAKYLLGTDELGRDELSRLIYGARISMEVGLGATFLNVLVSILIGATSGFLGGKTDMIVQRFVDVWMSIPGFVILLTVMTILPRNLIVMILVLGITGGIGGARLVRSAVIAIKSNIYISASDAIGCSPMRILLVHIIPNIMPTLIIMFTLGIGGNILAEAGLSFLGFGLPPGIPSWGVLINSSQAYLQTDPQLALWPGLALSLSVFGMNMFGDSIRDLLDPRLRGGVGRYSLSDKKLKQLKASLAK
;
A
#
# COMPACT_ATOMS: atom_id res chain seq x y z
N MET A 1 -30.11 45.57 -50.23
CA MET A 1 -29.23 44.47 -49.85
C MET A 1 -29.25 44.37 -48.32
N THR A 2 -30.04 43.48 -47.77
CA THR A 2 -30.30 43.30 -46.36
C THR A 2 -29.46 42.15 -45.84
N THR A 3 -28.46 42.46 -45.02
CA THR A 3 -27.61 41.47 -44.36
C THR A 3 -28.38 40.89 -43.15
N LYS A 4 -28.74 39.60 -43.20
CA LYS A 4 -29.32 38.81 -42.12
C LYS A 4 -28.27 38.54 -41.07
N ASN A 5 -28.34 39.22 -39.92
CA ASN A 5 -27.58 38.89 -38.72
C ASN A 5 -28.12 37.58 -38.12
N SER A 6 -27.38 36.49 -38.26
CA SER A 6 -27.66 35.23 -37.59
C SER A 6 -27.09 35.30 -36.17
N SER A 7 -27.94 35.62 -35.21
CA SER A 7 -27.61 35.51 -33.78
C SER A 7 -27.56 34.02 -33.43
N ALA A 8 -26.35 33.45 -33.36
CA ALA A 8 -26.16 32.12 -32.75
C ALA A 8 -26.42 32.17 -31.26
N ALA A 9 -27.46 31.44 -30.79
CA ALA A 9 -27.75 31.28 -29.39
C ALA A 9 -26.56 30.69 -28.61
N PRO A 10 -26.25 31.18 -27.42
CA PRO A 10 -25.14 30.63 -26.63
C PRO A 10 -25.44 29.18 -26.26
N ALA A 11 -24.54 28.29 -26.66
CA ALA A 11 -24.59 26.88 -26.28
C ALA A 11 -24.61 26.78 -24.75
N LYS A 12 -25.68 26.24 -24.18
CA LYS A 12 -25.78 25.88 -22.76
C LYS A 12 -24.57 25.00 -22.39
N ARG A 13 -23.64 25.57 -21.63
CA ARG A 13 -22.64 24.76 -20.93
C ARG A 13 -23.40 23.87 -19.94
N VAL A 14 -23.48 22.59 -20.27
CA VAL A 14 -23.85 21.56 -19.32
C VAL A 14 -22.72 21.55 -18.30
N GLU A 15 -22.97 22.10 -17.10
CA GLU A 15 -22.10 21.95 -15.95
C GLU A 15 -22.19 20.48 -15.52
N ASP A 16 -21.37 19.63 -16.17
CA ASP A 16 -21.09 18.31 -15.64
C ASP A 16 -20.42 18.50 -14.28
N LYS A 17 -21.18 18.27 -13.21
CA LYS A 17 -20.64 18.18 -11.85
C LYS A 17 -19.56 17.14 -11.86
N ARG A 18 -18.30 17.58 -11.88
CA ARG A 18 -17.15 16.65 -11.83
C ARG A 18 -17.29 15.86 -10.54
N PRO A 19 -17.34 14.52 -10.62
CA PRO A 19 -17.39 13.69 -9.42
C PRO A 19 -16.17 14.01 -8.55
N GLY A 20 -16.32 13.93 -7.23
CA GLY A 20 -15.19 14.17 -6.32
C GLY A 20 -13.99 13.29 -6.67
N PHE A 21 -12.79 13.77 -6.39
CA PHE A 21 -11.52 13.10 -6.74
C PHE A 21 -11.51 11.59 -6.44
N PHE A 22 -11.99 11.19 -5.26
CA PHE A 22 -12.06 9.78 -4.86
C PHE A 22 -13.04 8.95 -5.70
N MET A 23 -14.20 9.53 -6.03
CA MET A 23 -15.20 8.85 -6.84
C MET A 23 -14.72 8.65 -8.29
N ASP A 24 -14.03 9.65 -8.86
CA ASP A 24 -13.41 9.53 -10.19
C ASP A 24 -12.30 8.48 -10.19
N LEU A 25 -11.45 8.48 -9.14
CA LEU A 25 -10.38 7.49 -8.98
C LEU A 25 -10.95 6.07 -8.89
N LEU A 26 -11.96 5.86 -8.05
CA LEU A 26 -12.61 4.56 -7.87
C LEU A 26 -13.30 4.08 -9.16
N ARG A 27 -14.04 4.96 -9.82
CA ARG A 27 -14.68 4.64 -11.11
C ARG A 27 -13.65 4.23 -12.16
N ARG A 28 -12.55 4.97 -12.27
CA ARG A 28 -11.47 4.65 -13.21
C ARG A 28 -10.74 3.37 -12.85
N LEU A 29 -10.52 3.10 -11.56
CA LEU A 29 -9.96 1.84 -11.09
C LEU A 29 -10.81 0.66 -11.57
N ILE A 30 -12.13 0.73 -11.37
CA ILE A 30 -13.05 -0.35 -11.74
C ILE A 30 -13.14 -0.52 -13.27
N LEU A 31 -13.18 0.57 -14.03
CA LEU A 31 -13.41 0.51 -15.48
C LEU A 31 -12.13 0.32 -16.29
N GLU A 32 -11.00 0.89 -15.84
CA GLU A 32 -9.76 0.91 -16.62
C GLU A 32 -8.73 -0.12 -16.13
N LYS A 33 -8.84 -0.61 -14.86
CA LYS A 33 -7.82 -1.44 -14.21
C LYS A 33 -8.43 -2.68 -13.53
N PRO A 34 -8.81 -3.72 -14.28
CA PRO A 34 -9.49 -4.91 -13.71
C PRO A 34 -8.63 -5.65 -12.69
N LEU A 35 -7.31 -5.75 -12.87
CA LEU A 35 -6.39 -6.35 -11.90
C LEU A 35 -6.32 -5.56 -10.59
N GLY A 36 -6.34 -4.22 -10.67
CA GLY A 36 -6.40 -3.37 -9.47
C GLY A 36 -7.72 -3.49 -8.73
N THR A 37 -8.82 -3.66 -9.46
CA THR A 37 -10.15 -3.92 -8.88
C THR A 37 -10.18 -5.27 -8.15
N PHE A 38 -9.61 -6.32 -8.76
CA PHE A 38 -9.43 -7.61 -8.09
C PHE A 38 -8.61 -7.46 -6.82
N GLY A 39 -7.45 -6.76 -6.90
CA GLY A 39 -6.60 -6.48 -5.74
C GLY A 39 -7.35 -5.75 -4.63
N LEU A 40 -8.13 -4.72 -4.95
CA LEU A 40 -8.98 -4.01 -4.00
C LEU A 40 -10.00 -4.96 -3.34
N GLY A 41 -10.63 -5.85 -4.12
CA GLY A 41 -11.56 -6.86 -3.59
C GLY A 41 -10.90 -7.78 -2.56
N VAL A 42 -9.71 -8.29 -2.88
CA VAL A 42 -8.90 -9.12 -1.96
C VAL A 42 -8.57 -8.37 -0.68
N ILE A 43 -8.13 -7.12 -0.81
CA ILE A 43 -7.82 -6.24 0.33
C ILE A 43 -9.05 -6.07 1.24
N ILE A 44 -10.19 -5.74 0.65
CA ILE A 44 -11.44 -5.55 1.40
C ILE A 44 -11.84 -6.83 2.15
N ILE A 45 -11.71 -8.00 1.52
CA ILE A 45 -12.01 -9.29 2.15
C ILE A 45 -11.12 -9.53 3.37
N PHE A 46 -9.80 -9.36 3.24
CA PHE A 46 -8.89 -9.59 4.38
C PHE A 46 -9.05 -8.54 5.48
N PHE A 47 -9.28 -7.27 5.14
CA PHE A 47 -9.59 -6.25 6.14
C PHE A 47 -10.91 -6.53 6.85
N ALA A 48 -11.95 -6.89 6.11
CA ALA A 48 -13.23 -7.26 6.71
C ALA A 48 -13.08 -8.49 7.62
N ALA A 49 -12.37 -9.54 7.16
CA ALA A 49 -12.06 -10.70 7.98
C ALA A 49 -11.31 -10.32 9.27
N GLY A 50 -10.33 -9.42 9.18
CA GLY A 50 -9.57 -8.94 10.33
C GLY A 50 -10.42 -8.13 11.31
N ILE A 51 -11.17 -7.14 10.83
CA ILE A 51 -12.01 -6.26 11.65
C ILE A 51 -13.13 -7.05 12.33
N PHE A 52 -13.83 -7.89 11.55
CA PHE A 52 -14.94 -8.70 12.04
C PHE A 52 -14.50 -10.08 12.58
N SER A 53 -13.19 -10.31 12.80
CA SER A 53 -12.64 -11.59 13.22
C SER A 53 -13.39 -12.20 14.41
N LYS A 54 -13.68 -11.40 15.45
CA LYS A 54 -14.41 -11.84 16.63
C LYS A 54 -15.82 -12.37 16.37
N PHE A 55 -16.46 -11.94 15.28
CA PHE A 55 -17.82 -12.36 14.89
C PHE A 55 -17.82 -13.51 13.88
N ILE A 56 -16.74 -13.63 13.10
CA ILE A 56 -16.65 -14.61 12.01
C ILE A 56 -16.00 -15.91 12.47
N MET A 57 -15.11 -15.85 13.48
CA MET A 57 -14.43 -17.04 14.02
C MET A 57 -15.43 -18.01 14.64
N PRO A 58 -15.43 -19.29 14.23
CA PRO A 58 -16.28 -20.32 14.86
C PRO A 58 -15.87 -20.62 16.31
N PHE A 59 -14.57 -20.54 16.62
CA PHE A 59 -13.99 -20.82 17.94
C PHE A 59 -13.06 -19.71 18.38
N GLY A 60 -12.71 -19.68 19.67
CA GLY A 60 -11.65 -18.79 20.17
C GLY A 60 -10.29 -19.22 19.60
N TYR A 61 -9.53 -18.29 19.02
CA TYR A 61 -8.22 -18.58 18.40
C TYR A 61 -7.17 -19.19 19.36
N GLN A 62 -7.39 -19.10 20.67
CA GLN A 62 -6.55 -19.71 21.73
C GLN A 62 -7.21 -20.93 22.36
N GLN A 63 -8.41 -21.31 21.97
CA GLN A 63 -9.15 -22.42 22.58
C GLN A 63 -8.47 -23.75 22.23
N ILE A 64 -7.96 -24.45 23.24
CA ILE A 64 -7.18 -25.69 23.10
C ILE A 64 -8.07 -26.90 23.33
N HIS A 65 -7.98 -27.89 22.44
CA HIS A 65 -8.67 -29.17 22.51
C HIS A 65 -7.69 -30.32 22.24
N LEU A 66 -6.83 -30.67 23.21
CA LEU A 66 -5.73 -31.62 23.04
C LEU A 66 -6.15 -33.01 22.49
N LEU A 67 -7.40 -33.45 22.76
CA LEU A 67 -7.93 -34.70 22.22
C LEU A 67 -8.28 -34.61 20.72
N GLU A 68 -8.37 -33.44 20.19
CA GLU A 68 -8.75 -33.14 18.79
C GLU A 68 -7.58 -32.51 17.99
N ARG A 69 -6.35 -32.81 18.41
CA ARG A 69 -5.13 -32.30 17.76
C ARG A 69 -4.91 -32.92 16.36
N LEU A 70 -4.39 -32.13 15.42
CA LEU A 70 -4.02 -32.55 14.08
C LEU A 70 -5.15 -33.29 13.35
N GLN A 71 -6.40 -32.86 13.55
CA GLN A 71 -7.53 -33.40 12.80
C GLN A 71 -7.63 -32.73 11.46
N GLY A 72 -7.90 -33.51 10.42
CA GLY A 72 -8.18 -32.99 9.08
C GLY A 72 -9.48 -32.17 9.03
N PRO A 73 -9.76 -31.53 7.88
CA PRO A 73 -10.98 -30.77 7.66
C PRO A 73 -12.24 -31.60 7.95
N SER A 74 -13.18 -31.02 8.69
CA SER A 74 -14.43 -31.66 9.10
C SER A 74 -15.57 -30.64 9.18
N ALA A 75 -16.81 -31.10 9.38
CA ALA A 75 -17.94 -30.19 9.58
C ALA A 75 -17.81 -29.33 10.83
N LYS A 76 -17.06 -29.78 11.85
CA LYS A 76 -16.77 -29.03 13.07
C LYS A 76 -15.59 -28.07 12.87
N TYR A 77 -14.52 -28.54 12.23
CA TYR A 77 -13.29 -27.81 11.98
C TYR A 77 -13.06 -27.71 10.46
N LEU A 78 -13.51 -26.63 9.86
CA LEU A 78 -13.54 -26.48 8.38
C LEU A 78 -12.16 -26.60 7.72
N LEU A 79 -11.10 -26.11 8.37
CA LEU A 79 -9.72 -26.23 7.90
C LEU A 79 -8.88 -27.21 8.73
N GLY A 80 -9.51 -27.93 9.66
CA GLY A 80 -8.82 -28.83 10.59
C GLY A 80 -8.33 -28.12 11.85
N THR A 81 -7.49 -28.81 12.62
CA THR A 81 -6.92 -28.35 13.88
C THR A 81 -5.40 -28.43 13.88
N ASP A 82 -4.75 -27.54 14.65
CA ASP A 82 -3.32 -27.52 14.81
C ASP A 82 -2.78 -28.54 15.85
N GLU A 83 -1.50 -28.42 16.20
CA GLU A 83 -0.80 -29.29 17.16
C GLU A 83 -1.34 -29.24 18.59
N LEU A 84 -2.13 -28.22 18.94
CA LEU A 84 -2.79 -28.06 20.23
C LEU A 84 -4.30 -28.31 20.16
N GLY A 85 -4.82 -28.71 18.99
CA GLY A 85 -6.25 -28.89 18.74
C GLY A 85 -7.01 -27.56 18.60
N ARG A 86 -6.32 -26.47 18.28
CA ARG A 86 -6.97 -25.16 18.03
C ARG A 86 -7.50 -25.13 16.60
N ASP A 87 -8.66 -24.49 16.39
CA ASP A 87 -9.29 -24.37 15.08
C ASP A 87 -8.44 -23.52 14.12
N GLU A 88 -7.99 -24.13 13.02
CA GLU A 88 -7.10 -23.47 12.06
C GLU A 88 -7.80 -22.32 11.32
N LEU A 89 -9.10 -22.44 11.01
CA LEU A 89 -9.86 -21.35 10.37
C LEU A 89 -9.94 -20.11 11.28
N SER A 90 -10.26 -20.30 12.57
CA SER A 90 -10.31 -19.19 13.53
C SER A 90 -8.96 -18.50 13.67
N ARG A 91 -7.87 -19.27 13.68
CA ARG A 91 -6.50 -18.74 13.72
C ARG A 91 -6.11 -18.00 12.46
N LEU A 92 -6.51 -18.51 11.29
CA LEU A 92 -6.29 -17.87 10.00
C LEU A 92 -7.00 -16.52 9.89
N ILE A 93 -8.28 -16.46 10.34
CA ILE A 93 -9.08 -15.23 10.37
C ILE A 93 -8.48 -14.20 11.34
N TYR A 94 -8.08 -14.64 12.54
CA TYR A 94 -7.44 -13.75 13.51
C TYR A 94 -6.05 -13.31 13.03
N GLY A 95 -5.33 -14.21 12.34
CA GLY A 95 -4.06 -13.92 11.68
C GLY A 95 -4.17 -12.81 10.63
N ALA A 96 -5.27 -12.78 9.88
CA ALA A 96 -5.55 -11.67 8.96
C ALA A 96 -5.59 -10.31 9.71
N ARG A 97 -6.24 -10.27 10.89
CA ARG A 97 -6.27 -9.06 11.70
C ARG A 97 -4.87 -8.58 12.07
N ILE A 98 -4.05 -9.47 12.63
CA ILE A 98 -2.70 -9.12 13.09
C ILE A 98 -1.80 -8.70 11.92
N SER A 99 -1.77 -9.48 10.83
CA SER A 99 -0.94 -9.17 9.66
C SER A 99 -1.36 -7.86 8.99
N MET A 100 -2.68 -7.54 8.95
CA MET A 100 -3.18 -6.26 8.44
C MET A 100 -2.87 -5.09 9.38
N GLU A 101 -3.01 -5.27 10.70
CA GLU A 101 -2.63 -4.24 11.70
C GLU A 101 -1.14 -3.88 11.59
N VAL A 102 -0.26 -4.89 11.45
CA VAL A 102 1.18 -4.66 11.23
C VAL A 102 1.42 -3.99 9.88
N GLY A 103 0.85 -4.52 8.81
CA GLY A 103 1.03 -3.98 7.46
C GLY A 103 0.65 -2.51 7.36
N LEU A 104 -0.52 -2.13 7.86
CA LEU A 104 -0.99 -0.74 7.87
C LEU A 104 -0.18 0.14 8.82
N GLY A 105 -0.02 -0.30 10.08
CA GLY A 105 0.64 0.49 11.11
C GLY A 105 2.11 0.77 10.77
N ALA A 106 2.84 -0.27 10.34
CA ALA A 106 4.23 -0.13 9.92
C ALA A 106 4.36 0.76 8.67
N THR A 107 3.45 0.62 7.69
CA THR A 107 3.49 1.45 6.49
C THR A 107 3.16 2.91 6.77
N PHE A 108 2.18 3.17 7.63
CA PHE A 108 1.86 4.53 8.05
C PHE A 108 3.07 5.20 8.71
N LEU A 109 3.71 4.52 9.63
CA LEU A 109 4.92 5.02 10.30
C LEU A 109 6.09 5.17 9.32
N ASN A 110 6.26 4.23 8.40
CA ASN A 110 7.26 4.28 7.33
C ASN A 110 7.12 5.56 6.50
N VAL A 111 5.91 5.85 6.00
CA VAL A 111 5.65 7.06 5.20
C VAL A 111 5.89 8.32 6.04
N LEU A 112 5.44 8.33 7.32
CA LEU A 112 5.66 9.44 8.23
C LEU A 112 7.15 9.73 8.44
N VAL A 113 7.95 8.71 8.77
CA VAL A 113 9.41 8.83 8.95
C VAL A 113 10.09 9.26 7.65
N SER A 114 9.66 8.71 6.52
CA SER A 114 10.15 9.10 5.19
C SER A 114 9.90 10.58 4.89
N ILE A 115 8.70 11.08 5.24
CA ILE A 115 8.39 12.51 5.09
C ILE A 115 9.27 13.36 6.01
N LEU A 116 9.36 13.00 7.29
CA LEU A 116 10.15 13.77 8.26
C LEU A 116 11.61 13.89 7.83
N ILE A 117 12.24 12.80 7.42
CA ILE A 117 13.64 12.78 7.01
C ILE A 117 13.81 13.35 5.59
N GLY A 118 13.04 12.82 4.63
CA GLY A 118 13.22 13.15 3.21
C GLY A 118 12.75 14.56 2.86
N ALA A 119 11.63 15.01 3.43
CA ALA A 119 11.14 16.35 3.13
C ALA A 119 11.99 17.44 3.77
N THR A 120 12.44 17.25 5.02
CA THR A 120 13.35 18.22 5.67
C THR A 120 14.69 18.30 4.94
N SER A 121 15.30 17.16 4.62
CA SER A 121 16.55 17.06 3.86
C SER A 121 16.44 17.73 2.49
N GLY A 122 15.44 17.32 1.66
CA GLY A 122 15.24 17.87 0.32
C GLY A 122 14.86 19.37 0.31
N PHE A 123 14.09 19.82 1.30
CA PHE A 123 13.67 21.20 1.38
C PHE A 123 14.80 22.15 1.86
N LEU A 124 15.49 21.80 2.93
CA LEU A 124 16.59 22.64 3.47
C LEU A 124 17.81 22.64 2.52
N GLY A 125 18.17 21.49 1.97
CA GLY A 125 19.30 21.39 1.06
C GLY A 125 20.66 21.61 1.73
N GLY A 126 21.69 21.91 0.94
CA GLY A 126 23.02 22.29 1.41
C GLY A 126 23.67 21.28 2.37
N LYS A 127 24.27 21.79 3.45
CA LYS A 127 24.96 20.95 4.46
C LYS A 127 24.01 20.02 5.21
N THR A 128 22.80 20.47 5.51
CA THR A 128 21.79 19.64 6.19
C THR A 128 21.44 18.41 5.36
N ASP A 129 21.19 18.62 4.09
CA ASP A 129 20.91 17.52 3.16
C ASP A 129 22.09 16.56 3.07
N MET A 130 23.30 17.07 2.94
CA MET A 130 24.52 16.25 2.87
C MET A 130 24.69 15.35 4.12
N ILE A 131 24.51 15.91 5.33
CA ILE A 131 24.67 15.15 6.59
C ILE A 131 23.56 14.08 6.71
N VAL A 132 22.30 14.47 6.50
CA VAL A 132 21.17 13.55 6.60
C VAL A 132 21.30 12.41 5.59
N GLN A 133 21.70 12.71 4.35
CA GLN A 133 21.88 11.67 3.33
C GLN A 133 23.05 10.73 3.66
N ARG A 134 24.14 11.21 4.29
CA ARG A 134 25.21 10.31 4.77
C ARG A 134 24.70 9.32 5.81
N PHE A 135 23.85 9.76 6.73
CA PHE A 135 23.21 8.83 7.68
C PHE A 135 22.33 7.81 6.97
N VAL A 136 21.49 8.26 6.03
CA VAL A 136 20.64 7.36 5.22
C VAL A 136 21.48 6.39 4.38
N ASP A 137 22.61 6.85 3.82
CA ASP A 137 23.53 6.00 3.05
C ASP A 137 24.14 4.88 3.91
N VAL A 138 24.62 5.22 5.11
CA VAL A 138 25.14 4.21 6.07
C VAL A 138 24.06 3.23 6.46
N TRP A 139 22.83 3.70 6.75
CA TRP A 139 21.72 2.85 7.08
C TRP A 139 21.38 1.87 5.96
N MET A 140 21.34 2.34 4.73
CA MET A 140 21.01 1.52 3.56
C MET A 140 22.16 0.60 3.10
N SER A 141 23.38 0.79 3.61
CA SER A 141 24.50 -0.13 3.34
C SER A 141 24.35 -1.50 4.01
N ILE A 142 23.54 -1.56 5.06
CA ILE A 142 23.24 -2.80 5.77
C ILE A 142 21.95 -3.39 5.16
N PRO A 143 21.92 -4.70 4.81
CA PRO A 143 20.70 -5.33 4.34
C PRO A 143 19.56 -5.14 5.36
N GLY A 144 18.43 -4.53 4.91
CA GLY A 144 17.34 -4.13 5.81
C GLY A 144 16.78 -5.27 6.66
N PHE A 145 16.70 -6.49 6.11
CA PHE A 145 16.23 -7.66 6.85
C PHE A 145 17.18 -8.06 7.99
N VAL A 146 18.49 -7.84 7.83
CA VAL A 146 19.49 -8.09 8.90
C VAL A 146 19.29 -7.10 10.05
N ILE A 147 19.02 -5.82 9.74
CA ILE A 147 18.67 -4.81 10.75
C ILE A 147 17.43 -5.25 11.52
N LEU A 148 16.37 -5.67 10.81
CA LEU A 148 15.13 -6.11 11.42
C LEU A 148 15.36 -7.29 12.38
N LEU A 149 16.07 -8.33 11.94
CA LEU A 149 16.40 -9.49 12.76
C LEU A 149 17.20 -9.10 14.01
N THR A 150 18.24 -8.27 13.85
CA THR A 150 19.08 -7.83 14.96
C THR A 150 18.27 -7.06 16.00
N VAL A 151 17.46 -6.10 15.57
CA VAL A 151 16.66 -5.29 16.47
C VAL A 151 15.58 -6.11 17.17
N MET A 152 14.89 -7.00 16.45
CA MET A 152 13.86 -7.89 17.02
C MET A 152 14.40 -8.97 17.96
N THR A 153 15.70 -9.26 17.90
CA THR A 153 16.35 -10.15 18.88
C THR A 153 16.52 -9.48 20.25
N ILE A 154 16.69 -8.16 20.26
CA ILE A 154 16.97 -7.38 21.47
C ILE A 154 15.69 -6.86 22.13
N LEU A 155 14.70 -6.47 21.32
CA LEU A 155 13.48 -5.82 21.79
C LEU A 155 12.39 -6.83 22.21
N PRO A 156 11.46 -6.44 23.09
CA PRO A 156 10.31 -7.27 23.47
C PRO A 156 9.44 -7.60 22.24
N ARG A 157 9.04 -8.86 22.14
CA ARG A 157 8.19 -9.35 21.04
C ARG A 157 6.72 -8.99 21.29
N ASN A 158 6.27 -7.90 20.75
CA ASN A 158 4.87 -7.49 20.76
C ASN A 158 4.50 -6.72 19.48
N LEU A 159 3.20 -6.54 19.26
CA LEU A 159 2.65 -5.91 18.07
C LEU A 159 3.18 -4.48 17.84
N ILE A 160 3.24 -3.69 18.92
CA ILE A 160 3.67 -2.29 18.84
C ILE A 160 5.14 -2.19 18.45
N VAL A 161 6.00 -2.98 19.08
CA VAL A 161 7.44 -3.01 18.77
C VAL A 161 7.65 -3.46 17.31
N MET A 162 6.90 -4.47 16.84
CA MET A 162 6.96 -4.92 15.45
C MET A 162 6.62 -3.77 14.48
N ILE A 163 5.53 -3.04 14.73
CA ILE A 163 5.12 -1.89 13.92
C ILE A 163 6.20 -0.79 13.94
N LEU A 164 6.75 -0.49 15.12
CA LEU A 164 7.80 0.54 15.25
C LEU A 164 9.07 0.16 14.49
N VAL A 165 9.53 -1.06 14.65
CA VAL A 165 10.78 -1.54 14.04
C VAL A 165 10.66 -1.55 12.51
N LEU A 166 9.58 -2.14 11.98
CA LEU A 166 9.32 -2.17 10.53
C LEU A 166 9.13 -0.75 9.97
N GLY A 167 8.34 0.06 10.64
CA GLY A 167 8.01 1.41 10.19
C GLY A 167 9.22 2.35 10.17
N ILE A 168 10.03 2.36 11.23
CA ILE A 168 11.22 3.22 11.33
C ILE A 168 12.28 2.75 10.33
N THR A 169 12.57 1.45 10.32
CA THR A 169 13.60 0.87 9.43
C THR A 169 13.28 1.14 7.96
N GLY A 170 12.05 0.85 7.55
CA GLY A 170 11.59 1.12 6.18
C GLY A 170 11.50 2.62 5.88
N GLY A 171 11.11 3.45 6.88
CA GLY A 171 10.97 4.88 6.73
C GLY A 171 12.28 5.61 6.45
N ILE A 172 13.38 5.19 7.09
CA ILE A 172 14.71 5.73 6.79
C ILE A 172 15.09 5.42 5.33
N GLY A 173 14.85 4.19 4.87
CA GLY A 173 15.10 3.81 3.47
C GLY A 173 14.22 4.57 2.46
N GLY A 174 12.94 4.80 2.80
CA GLY A 174 11.98 5.54 1.99
C GLY A 174 12.28 7.05 1.88
N ALA A 175 13.06 7.60 2.80
CA ALA A 175 13.38 9.03 2.83
C ALA A 175 14.01 9.55 1.53
N ARG A 176 14.79 8.73 0.81
CA ARG A 176 15.39 9.10 -0.48
C ARG A 176 14.34 9.40 -1.55
N LEU A 177 13.29 8.60 -1.61
CA LEU A 177 12.22 8.78 -2.60
C LEU A 177 11.47 10.09 -2.31
N VAL A 178 11.12 10.33 -1.05
CA VAL A 178 10.45 11.58 -0.63
C VAL A 178 11.35 12.79 -0.89
N ARG A 179 12.64 12.72 -0.55
CA ARG A 179 13.61 13.76 -0.86
C ARG A 179 13.65 14.11 -2.34
N SER A 180 13.74 13.11 -3.21
CA SER A 180 13.78 13.32 -4.66
C SER A 180 12.50 13.98 -5.17
N ALA A 181 11.33 13.59 -4.67
CA ALA A 181 10.05 14.21 -5.00
C ALA A 181 10.00 15.69 -4.54
N VAL A 182 10.48 15.98 -3.32
CA VAL A 182 10.54 17.35 -2.78
C VAL A 182 11.44 18.24 -3.61
N ILE A 183 12.64 17.78 -3.98
CA ILE A 183 13.58 18.54 -4.83
C ILE A 183 12.94 18.85 -6.19
N ALA A 184 12.28 17.88 -6.79
CA ALA A 184 11.59 18.05 -8.08
C ALA A 184 10.48 19.11 -8.03
N ILE A 185 9.70 19.15 -6.93
CA ILE A 185 8.68 20.19 -6.75
C ILE A 185 9.29 21.53 -6.41
N LYS A 186 10.33 21.57 -5.55
CA LYS A 186 11.00 22.79 -5.13
C LYS A 186 11.60 23.59 -6.30
N SER A 187 12.00 22.91 -7.39
CA SER A 187 12.58 23.57 -8.57
C SER A 187 11.54 24.26 -9.47
N ASN A 188 10.25 24.21 -9.18
CA ASN A 188 9.21 24.85 -9.98
C ASN A 188 9.14 26.36 -9.71
N ILE A 189 8.85 27.13 -10.78
CA ILE A 189 8.80 28.61 -10.75
C ILE A 189 7.79 29.14 -9.71
N TYR A 190 6.66 28.48 -9.52
CA TYR A 190 5.65 28.94 -8.55
C TYR A 190 6.13 28.84 -7.09
N ILE A 191 7.08 27.94 -6.78
CA ILE A 191 7.69 27.87 -5.45
C ILE A 191 8.62 29.05 -5.25
N SER A 192 9.45 29.40 -6.24
CA SER A 192 10.29 30.59 -6.20
C SER A 192 9.47 31.87 -6.12
N ALA A 193 8.33 31.94 -6.81
CA ALA A 193 7.40 33.06 -6.70
C ALA A 193 6.81 33.17 -5.27
N SER A 194 6.46 32.04 -4.65
CA SER A 194 5.94 32.02 -3.27
C SER A 194 6.99 32.51 -2.26
N ASP A 195 8.27 32.18 -2.47
CA ASP A 195 9.38 32.69 -1.66
C ASP A 195 9.58 34.19 -1.85
N ALA A 196 9.55 34.68 -3.09
CA ALA A 196 9.71 36.08 -3.44
C ALA A 196 8.63 37.02 -2.83
N ILE A 197 7.41 36.52 -2.63
CA ILE A 197 6.32 37.26 -1.96
C ILE A 197 6.36 37.12 -0.43
N GLY A 198 7.40 36.49 0.15
CA GLY A 198 7.64 36.40 1.59
C GLY A 198 6.89 35.26 2.31
N CYS A 199 6.48 34.19 1.61
CA CYS A 199 5.92 33.02 2.28
C CYS A 199 6.96 32.37 3.20
N SER A 200 6.55 32.02 4.43
CA SER A 200 7.46 31.31 5.35
C SER A 200 7.86 29.94 4.82
N PRO A 201 9.10 29.46 5.09
CA PRO A 201 9.56 28.14 4.63
C PRO A 201 8.63 26.99 5.02
N MET A 202 8.10 27.00 6.25
CA MET A 202 7.17 25.96 6.72
C MET A 202 5.85 26.00 5.92
N ARG A 203 5.36 27.18 5.55
CA ARG A 203 4.15 27.31 4.71
C ARG A 203 4.42 26.79 3.30
N ILE A 204 5.58 27.08 2.72
CA ILE A 204 5.97 26.54 1.41
C ILE A 204 6.01 25.02 1.47
N LEU A 205 6.65 24.44 2.49
CA LEU A 205 6.75 22.99 2.64
C LEU A 205 5.36 22.32 2.80
N LEU A 206 4.56 22.79 3.77
CA LEU A 206 3.31 22.13 4.14
C LEU A 206 2.16 22.39 3.17
N VAL A 207 2.08 23.58 2.57
CA VAL A 207 0.96 24.00 1.73
C VAL A 207 1.25 23.81 0.23
N HIS A 208 2.51 23.96 -0.18
CA HIS A 208 2.85 23.91 -1.59
C HIS A 208 3.61 22.64 -2.00
N ILE A 209 4.51 22.11 -1.17
CA ILE A 209 5.33 20.95 -1.54
C ILE A 209 4.63 19.64 -1.17
N ILE A 210 4.29 19.43 0.12
CA ILE A 210 3.69 18.17 0.57
C ILE A 210 2.43 17.79 -0.19
N PRO A 211 1.45 18.68 -0.45
CA PRO A 211 0.28 18.31 -1.24
C PRO A 211 0.60 17.92 -2.68
N ASN A 212 1.66 18.47 -3.27
CA ASN A 212 2.06 18.16 -4.63
C ASN A 212 2.85 16.84 -4.76
N ILE A 213 3.45 16.34 -3.68
CA ILE A 213 4.06 14.99 -3.64
C ILE A 213 3.10 13.91 -3.14
N MET A 214 1.84 14.26 -2.78
CA MET A 214 0.84 13.27 -2.31
C MET A 214 0.68 12.05 -3.22
N PRO A 215 0.68 12.17 -4.55
CA PRO A 215 0.67 10.99 -5.41
C PRO A 215 1.80 10.01 -5.12
N THR A 216 3.02 10.49 -4.92
CA THR A 216 4.18 9.67 -4.56
C THR A 216 3.99 9.02 -3.18
N LEU A 217 3.47 9.75 -2.20
CA LEU A 217 3.22 9.23 -0.85
C LEU A 217 2.11 8.16 -0.84
N ILE A 218 1.05 8.34 -1.63
CA ILE A 218 -0.03 7.35 -1.78
C ILE A 218 0.52 6.06 -2.40
N ILE A 219 1.37 6.15 -3.43
CA ILE A 219 2.01 4.99 -4.05
C ILE A 219 2.91 4.27 -3.04
N MET A 220 3.75 5.02 -2.29
CA MET A 220 4.58 4.44 -1.23
C MET A 220 3.73 3.72 -0.18
N PHE A 221 2.62 4.32 0.22
CA PHE A 221 1.72 3.74 1.20
C PHE A 221 1.07 2.46 0.69
N THR A 222 0.50 2.48 -0.51
CA THR A 222 -0.21 1.30 -1.06
C THR A 222 0.71 0.11 -1.28
N LEU A 223 1.89 0.32 -1.88
CA LEU A 223 2.87 -0.74 -2.10
C LEU A 223 3.57 -1.18 -0.81
N GLY A 224 3.76 -0.26 0.12
CA GLY A 224 4.41 -0.52 1.41
C GLY A 224 3.66 -1.52 2.28
N ILE A 225 2.32 -1.56 2.22
CA ILE A 225 1.51 -2.48 3.04
C ILE A 225 1.89 -3.93 2.75
N GLY A 226 1.91 -4.33 1.47
CA GLY A 226 2.28 -5.69 1.07
C GLY A 226 3.71 -6.06 1.48
N GLY A 227 4.65 -5.11 1.32
CA GLY A 227 6.03 -5.28 1.74
C GLY A 227 6.20 -5.49 3.26
N ASN A 228 5.48 -4.72 4.07
CA ASN A 228 5.53 -4.85 5.53
C ASN A 228 4.82 -6.11 6.04
N ILE A 229 3.72 -6.55 5.40
CA ILE A 229 3.09 -7.85 5.69
C ILE A 229 4.08 -8.98 5.41
N LEU A 230 4.78 -8.94 4.28
CA LEU A 230 5.77 -9.96 3.93
C LEU A 230 6.98 -9.94 4.88
N ALA A 231 7.45 -8.76 5.29
CA ALA A 231 8.55 -8.62 6.23
C ALA A 231 8.17 -9.14 7.64
N GLU A 232 6.95 -8.83 8.12
CA GLU A 232 6.38 -9.40 9.36
C GLU A 232 6.35 -10.92 9.27
N ALA A 233 5.78 -11.45 8.18
CA ALA A 233 5.66 -12.90 8.00
C ALA A 233 7.03 -13.58 7.98
N GLY A 234 8.03 -12.97 7.33
CA GLY A 234 9.42 -13.47 7.32
C GLY A 234 10.06 -13.49 8.70
N LEU A 235 9.90 -12.40 9.50
CA LEU A 235 10.38 -12.35 10.88
C LEU A 235 9.68 -13.38 11.77
N SER A 236 8.36 -13.50 11.65
CA SER A 236 7.55 -14.46 12.40
C SER A 236 7.89 -15.91 12.00
N PHE A 237 8.10 -16.17 10.71
CA PHE A 237 8.54 -17.48 10.20
C PHE A 237 9.90 -17.92 10.76
N LEU A 238 10.83 -16.98 10.93
CA LEU A 238 12.13 -17.25 11.55
C LEU A 238 12.09 -17.26 13.09
N GLY A 239 10.91 -17.08 13.70
CA GLY A 239 10.73 -17.09 15.15
C GLY A 239 11.08 -15.78 15.85
N PHE A 240 11.37 -14.70 15.12
CA PHE A 240 11.64 -13.35 15.66
C PHE A 240 10.41 -12.42 15.62
N GLY A 241 9.25 -12.95 15.25
CA GLY A 241 8.01 -12.21 15.16
C GLY A 241 7.27 -12.08 16.49
N LEU A 242 5.95 -12.19 16.42
CA LEU A 242 5.06 -12.12 17.57
C LEU A 242 5.24 -13.36 18.47
N PRO A 243 4.91 -13.25 19.78
CA PRO A 243 5.04 -14.37 20.70
C PRO A 243 4.10 -15.52 20.31
N PRO A 244 4.48 -16.78 20.66
CA PRO A 244 3.59 -17.93 20.50
C PRO A 244 2.23 -17.67 21.17
N GLY A 245 1.14 -18.01 20.48
CA GLY A 245 -0.22 -17.79 20.99
C GLY A 245 -0.95 -16.62 20.34
N ILE A 246 -0.24 -15.65 19.74
CA ILE A 246 -0.84 -14.62 18.89
C ILE A 246 -0.66 -15.05 17.44
N PRO A 247 -1.72 -15.52 16.75
CA PRO A 247 -1.57 -15.96 15.38
C PRO A 247 -1.38 -14.76 14.45
N SER A 248 -0.32 -14.77 13.67
CA SER A 248 -0.20 -14.07 12.38
C SER A 248 0.03 -15.12 11.31
N TRP A 249 -0.11 -14.78 10.05
CA TRP A 249 0.13 -15.77 9.00
C TRP A 249 1.56 -16.31 9.02
N GLY A 250 2.55 -15.46 9.33
CA GLY A 250 3.94 -15.89 9.50
C GLY A 250 4.15 -16.85 10.67
N VAL A 251 3.49 -16.61 11.82
CA VAL A 251 3.53 -17.51 12.99
C VAL A 251 2.87 -18.86 12.66
N LEU A 252 1.74 -18.85 11.93
CA LEU A 252 1.08 -20.09 11.50
C LEU A 252 1.96 -20.93 10.58
N ILE A 253 2.63 -20.30 9.62
CA ILE A 253 3.58 -20.99 8.73
C ILE A 253 4.78 -21.53 9.52
N ASN A 254 5.28 -20.79 10.51
CA ASN A 254 6.36 -21.26 11.38
C ASN A 254 5.95 -22.52 12.18
N SER A 255 4.80 -22.48 12.84
CA SER A 255 4.33 -23.61 13.67
C SER A 255 4.02 -24.86 12.83
N SER A 256 3.63 -24.70 11.56
CA SER A 256 3.35 -25.82 10.66
C SER A 256 4.59 -26.52 10.09
N GLN A 257 5.79 -25.95 10.23
CA GLN A 257 7.01 -26.53 9.64
C GLN A 257 7.27 -28.00 10.07
N ALA A 258 7.02 -28.32 11.35
CA ALA A 258 7.22 -29.66 11.88
C ALA A 258 6.25 -30.70 11.29
N TYR A 259 5.14 -30.23 10.70
CA TYR A 259 4.03 -31.06 10.21
C TYR A 259 3.90 -31.05 8.69
N LEU A 260 4.85 -30.48 7.95
CA LEU A 260 4.77 -30.35 6.49
C LEU A 260 4.64 -31.70 5.76
N GLN A 261 5.16 -32.78 6.33
CA GLN A 261 5.07 -34.11 5.73
C GLN A 261 3.79 -34.87 6.11
N THR A 262 3.19 -34.57 7.25
CA THR A 262 1.98 -35.25 7.75
C THR A 262 0.72 -34.47 7.45
N ASP A 263 0.75 -33.13 7.69
CA ASP A 263 -0.41 -32.24 7.57
C ASP A 263 -0.04 -30.94 6.83
N PRO A 264 0.33 -31.03 5.53
CA PRO A 264 0.80 -29.87 4.75
C PRO A 264 -0.22 -28.74 4.64
N GLN A 265 -1.50 -29.04 4.87
CA GLN A 265 -2.61 -28.08 4.85
C GLN A 265 -2.44 -26.97 5.91
N LEU A 266 -1.78 -27.25 7.05
CA LEU A 266 -1.53 -26.27 8.10
C LEU A 266 -0.61 -25.13 7.62
N ALA A 267 0.31 -25.39 6.68
CA ALA A 267 1.13 -24.37 6.04
C ALA A 267 0.45 -23.77 4.81
N LEU A 268 -0.35 -24.57 4.09
CA LEU A 268 -0.98 -24.16 2.83
C LEU A 268 -1.94 -22.98 3.00
N TRP A 269 -2.83 -23.06 3.99
CA TRP A 269 -3.84 -22.02 4.19
C TRP A 269 -3.26 -20.65 4.55
N PRO A 270 -2.37 -20.52 5.55
CA PRO A 270 -1.75 -19.23 5.85
C PRO A 270 -0.80 -18.78 4.74
N GLY A 271 -0.14 -19.70 4.03
CA GLY A 271 0.68 -19.40 2.86
C GLY A 271 -0.13 -18.81 1.71
N LEU A 272 -1.30 -19.39 1.41
CA LEU A 272 -2.22 -18.85 0.40
C LEU A 272 -2.78 -17.49 0.81
N ALA A 273 -3.19 -17.33 2.07
CA ALA A 273 -3.70 -16.06 2.57
C ALA A 273 -2.64 -14.95 2.48
N LEU A 274 -1.41 -15.24 2.89
CA LEU A 274 -0.27 -14.33 2.77
C LEU A 274 0.00 -13.96 1.31
N SER A 275 0.13 -14.97 0.44
CA SER A 275 0.44 -14.78 -0.98
C SER A 275 -0.66 -13.96 -1.67
N LEU A 276 -1.92 -14.29 -1.43
CA LEU A 276 -3.06 -13.59 -2.03
C LEU A 276 -3.17 -12.14 -1.53
N SER A 277 -2.90 -11.90 -0.24
CA SER A 277 -2.94 -10.55 0.32
C SER A 277 -1.83 -9.67 -0.27
N VAL A 278 -0.60 -10.16 -0.34
CA VAL A 278 0.54 -9.43 -0.92
C VAL A 278 0.33 -9.19 -2.41
N PHE A 279 -0.15 -10.20 -3.15
CA PHE A 279 -0.49 -10.07 -4.55
C PHE A 279 -1.58 -9.00 -4.77
N GLY A 280 -2.65 -9.06 -3.98
CA GLY A 280 -3.74 -8.09 -4.04
C GLY A 280 -3.27 -6.66 -3.76
N MET A 281 -2.43 -6.47 -2.73
CA MET A 281 -1.84 -5.17 -2.39
C MET A 281 -0.97 -4.62 -3.52
N ASN A 282 -0.13 -5.45 -4.14
CA ASN A 282 0.72 -5.02 -5.23
C ASN A 282 -0.10 -4.65 -6.48
N MET A 283 -1.08 -5.47 -6.88
CA MET A 283 -1.95 -5.19 -8.03
C MET A 283 -2.76 -3.90 -7.83
N PHE A 284 -3.27 -3.67 -6.63
CA PHE A 284 -3.94 -2.44 -6.27
C PHE A 284 -2.99 -1.25 -6.30
N GLY A 285 -1.82 -1.36 -5.66
CA GLY A 285 -0.80 -0.31 -5.60
C GLY A 285 -0.29 0.11 -6.98
N ASP A 286 0.01 -0.84 -7.85
CA ASP A 286 0.42 -0.58 -9.23
C ASP A 286 -0.70 0.13 -10.03
N SER A 287 -1.95 -0.27 -9.83
CA SER A 287 -3.10 0.37 -10.49
C SER A 287 -3.30 1.81 -9.98
N ILE A 288 -3.12 2.06 -8.69
CA ILE A 288 -3.15 3.42 -8.13
C ILE A 288 -2.00 4.26 -8.68
N ARG A 289 -0.80 3.69 -8.80
CA ARG A 289 0.35 4.35 -9.42
C ARG A 289 0.04 4.80 -10.84
N ASP A 290 -0.48 3.89 -11.68
CA ASP A 290 -0.83 4.19 -13.06
C ASP A 290 -1.90 5.27 -13.18
N LEU A 291 -2.90 5.27 -12.30
CA LEU A 291 -3.98 6.26 -12.28
C LEU A 291 -3.51 7.64 -11.79
N LEU A 292 -2.52 7.68 -10.91
CA LEU A 292 -1.98 8.92 -10.36
C LEU A 292 -0.86 9.53 -11.20
N ASP A 293 -0.19 8.75 -12.09
CA ASP A 293 0.89 9.25 -12.94
C ASP A 293 0.35 10.22 -14.01
N PRO A 294 0.74 11.52 -13.96
CA PRO A 294 0.29 12.50 -14.94
C PRO A 294 0.78 12.20 -16.37
N ARG A 295 1.92 11.50 -16.49
CA ARG A 295 2.54 11.18 -17.79
C ARG A 295 1.69 10.17 -18.57
N LEU A 296 1.03 9.25 -17.87
CA LEU A 296 0.11 8.28 -18.47
C LEU A 296 -1.24 8.91 -18.84
N ARG A 297 -1.61 10.04 -18.22
CA ARG A 297 -2.83 10.79 -18.58
C ARG A 297 -2.77 11.46 -19.96
N GLY A 298 -1.57 11.70 -20.52
CA GLY A 298 -1.33 12.31 -21.83
C GLY A 298 -1.07 11.33 -22.97
N GLY A 299 -0.93 10.02 -22.69
CA GLY A 299 -0.49 9.02 -23.64
C GLY A 299 -1.62 8.44 -24.50
N VAL A 300 -1.46 8.60 -25.83
CA VAL A 300 -1.94 7.80 -26.99
C VAL A 300 -3.46 7.52 -27.12
N GLY A 301 -4.27 7.54 -26.04
CA GLY A 301 -5.70 7.21 -26.15
C GLY A 301 -6.64 8.36 -26.51
N ARG A 302 -6.20 9.62 -26.43
CA ARG A 302 -7.06 10.80 -26.71
C ARG A 302 -6.92 11.40 -28.09
N TYR A 303 -5.99 10.93 -28.91
CA TYR A 303 -5.92 11.25 -30.35
C TYR A 303 -6.59 10.17 -31.22
N SER A 304 -7.45 9.34 -30.68
CA SER A 304 -8.46 8.70 -31.49
C SER A 304 -9.35 9.84 -32.05
N LEU A 305 -9.00 10.32 -33.23
CA LEU A 305 -9.91 11.16 -34.01
C LEU A 305 -11.26 10.46 -33.95
N SER A 306 -12.30 11.15 -33.45
CA SER A 306 -13.65 10.58 -33.45
C SER A 306 -13.86 9.96 -34.83
N ASP A 307 -14.45 8.74 -34.87
CA ASP A 307 -14.68 8.02 -36.16
C ASP A 307 -15.33 8.90 -37.22
N LYS A 308 -16.05 9.93 -36.79
CA LYS A 308 -16.63 10.97 -37.66
C LYS A 308 -15.57 11.86 -38.31
N LYS A 309 -14.49 12.25 -37.56
CA LYS A 309 -13.39 13.04 -38.11
C LYS A 309 -12.48 12.20 -39.01
N LEU A 310 -12.27 10.92 -38.69
CA LEU A 310 -11.52 9.98 -39.51
C LEU A 310 -12.23 9.72 -40.86
N LYS A 311 -13.57 9.56 -40.85
CA LYS A 311 -14.37 9.44 -42.07
C LYS A 311 -14.35 10.74 -42.92
N GLN A 312 -14.40 11.90 -42.29
CA GLN A 312 -14.32 13.19 -42.98
C GLN A 312 -12.92 13.41 -43.61
N LEU A 313 -11.84 13.06 -42.90
CA LEU A 313 -10.48 13.14 -43.44
C LEU A 313 -10.28 12.17 -44.62
N LYS A 314 -10.76 10.94 -44.52
CA LYS A 314 -10.71 9.96 -45.62
C LYS A 314 -11.54 10.42 -46.85
N ALA A 315 -12.68 11.05 -46.61
CA ALA A 315 -13.50 11.60 -47.70
C ALA A 315 -12.89 12.83 -48.35
N SER A 316 -12.09 13.63 -47.66
CA SER A 316 -11.38 14.78 -48.21
C SER A 316 -10.09 14.41 -48.96
N LEU A 317 -9.47 13.26 -48.62
CA LEU A 317 -8.28 12.73 -49.31
C LEU A 317 -8.63 11.88 -50.55
N ALA A 318 -9.89 11.53 -50.74
CA ALA A 318 -10.40 10.78 -51.89
C ALA A 318 -10.98 11.68 -52.99
N LYS A 319 -10.92 13.00 -52.82
CA LYS A 319 -11.19 14.04 -53.86
C LYS A 319 -9.90 14.68 -54.32
#